data_60244d1829671d618c7c8e18a02dd302
#
_entry.id   60244d1829671d618c7c8e18a02dd302
#
_cell.length_a   1.000
_cell.length_b   1.000
_cell.length_c   1.000
_cell.angle_alpha   90.00
_cell.angle_beta   90.00
_cell.angle_gamma   90.00
#
_symmetry.space_group_name_H-M   'P 1'
#
loop_
_entity.id
_entity.type
_entity.pdbx_description
1 polymer ?
#
loop_
_entity_poly.entity_id
_entity_poly.type
_entity_poly.pdbx_seq_one_letter_code
_entity_poly.pdbx_strand_id
1 'polypeptide(L)'
;MNDVISQLKNNNKLINIIRCYPQISKAALAEYLKVSWPTVSTNIEVLRKSNILSASSPLLINPDFAHMIGISVGSAQTKLTIIDMNFSPISSEKFGRVLSDLDIFCDAREYMDENRKEITNYIFFQTPDNLFELQTKLDDIIADIIKLVEKQDQFHMNIISIGIAFTGAIDNVTKKIVKSHNLEFLSDKPLNTIIYPNRLDFFDQKGINIYIDNNSNTSVVAEKYNMYNPESTNYKYRDKKNMLILYLGAGVGAGMIFNNSLYHGATNFVGELGHLELPPYPAIEFKAVESCCSCGSSECLDYRIRNDVLR
;
A
#
# COMPACT_ATOMS: atom_id res chain seq x y z
N MET A 1 4.81 -5.76 22.13
CA MET A 1 4.92 -5.59 20.66
C MET A 1 5.84 -6.62 20.02
N ASN A 2 7.10 -6.82 20.46
CA ASN A 2 8.03 -7.79 19.87
C ASN A 2 7.52 -9.23 19.80
N ASP A 3 6.80 -9.71 20.81
CA ASP A 3 6.20 -11.05 20.84
C ASP A 3 5.09 -11.21 19.79
N VAL A 4 4.27 -10.18 19.61
CA VAL A 4 3.20 -10.13 18.61
C VAL A 4 3.76 -10.19 17.18
N ILE A 5 4.77 -9.37 16.88
CA ILE A 5 5.43 -9.35 15.57
C ILE A 5 6.09 -10.70 15.29
N SER A 6 6.72 -11.31 16.30
CA SER A 6 7.29 -12.65 16.20
C SER A 6 6.23 -13.70 15.87
N GLN A 7 5.08 -13.67 16.53
CA GLN A 7 3.99 -14.59 16.27
C GLN A 7 3.40 -14.42 14.87
N LEU A 8 3.23 -13.18 14.40
CA LEU A 8 2.80 -12.88 13.04
C LEU A 8 3.78 -13.41 11.99
N LYS A 9 5.09 -13.19 12.20
CA LYS A 9 6.14 -13.70 11.29
C LYS A 9 6.18 -15.23 11.25
N ASN A 10 6.16 -15.89 12.41
CA ASN A 10 6.25 -17.34 12.53
C ASN A 10 5.02 -18.05 11.95
N ASN A 11 3.85 -17.42 12.00
CA ASN A 11 2.59 -17.97 11.52
C ASN A 11 2.08 -17.34 10.22
N ASN A 12 2.92 -16.57 9.53
CA ASN A 12 2.50 -15.76 8.37
C ASN A 12 1.79 -16.59 7.29
N LYS A 13 2.31 -17.78 6.94
CA LYS A 13 1.68 -18.67 5.95
C LYS A 13 0.28 -19.10 6.39
N LEU A 14 0.12 -19.48 7.65
CA LEU A 14 -1.15 -19.92 8.21
C LEU A 14 -2.16 -18.76 8.25
N ILE A 15 -1.75 -17.60 8.73
CA ILE A 15 -2.58 -16.38 8.77
C ILE A 15 -3.03 -15.99 7.36
N ASN A 16 -2.12 -15.99 6.37
CA ASN A 16 -2.45 -15.67 4.99
C ASN A 16 -3.44 -16.67 4.39
N ILE A 17 -3.30 -17.96 4.66
CA ILE A 17 -4.27 -18.95 4.16
C ILE A 17 -5.65 -18.72 4.78
N ILE A 18 -5.73 -18.44 6.08
CA ILE A 18 -7.01 -18.14 6.74
C ILE A 18 -7.64 -16.86 6.14
N ARG A 19 -6.82 -15.84 5.83
CA ARG A 19 -7.29 -14.63 5.17
C ARG A 19 -7.83 -14.92 3.76
N CYS A 20 -7.10 -15.72 3.00
CA CYS A 20 -7.47 -16.08 1.63
C CYS A 20 -8.69 -17.01 1.55
N TYR A 21 -8.88 -17.82 2.56
CA TYR A 21 -9.97 -18.81 2.64
C TYR A 21 -10.68 -18.69 3.99
N PRO A 22 -11.51 -17.66 4.17
CA PRO A 22 -12.28 -17.49 5.40
C PRO A 22 -13.06 -18.74 5.73
N GLN A 23 -13.08 -19.13 7.00
CA GLN A 23 -13.77 -20.32 7.51
C GLN A 23 -13.13 -21.66 7.12
N ILE A 24 -11.92 -21.68 6.59
CA ILE A 24 -11.20 -22.94 6.27
C ILE A 24 -11.13 -23.85 7.51
N SER A 25 -11.31 -25.15 7.30
CA SER A 25 -11.20 -26.12 8.40
C SER A 25 -9.73 -26.39 8.81
N LYS A 26 -9.51 -26.81 10.05
CA LYS A 26 -8.16 -27.21 10.52
C LYS A 26 -7.56 -28.35 9.68
N ALA A 27 -8.41 -29.27 9.21
CA ALA A 27 -7.98 -30.39 8.36
C ALA A 27 -7.49 -29.89 6.98
N ALA A 28 -8.26 -29.04 6.34
CA ALA A 28 -7.85 -28.42 5.07
C ALA A 28 -6.59 -27.55 5.20
N LEU A 29 -6.42 -26.86 6.33
CA LEU A 29 -5.19 -26.11 6.64
C LEU A 29 -3.97 -27.03 6.76
N ALA A 30 -4.11 -28.18 7.43
CA ALA A 30 -3.04 -29.17 7.57
C ALA A 30 -2.60 -29.72 6.22
N GLU A 31 -3.56 -30.05 5.38
CA GLU A 31 -3.32 -30.52 4.00
C GLU A 31 -2.64 -29.44 3.15
N TYR A 32 -3.13 -28.21 3.18
CA TYR A 32 -2.59 -27.09 2.41
C TYR A 32 -1.15 -26.74 2.81
N LEU A 33 -0.87 -26.72 4.12
CA LEU A 33 0.46 -26.45 4.69
C LEU A 33 1.40 -27.64 4.63
N LYS A 34 0.89 -28.84 4.32
CA LYS A 34 1.65 -30.10 4.35
C LYS A 34 2.29 -30.37 5.73
N VAL A 35 1.55 -30.10 6.79
CA VAL A 35 1.95 -30.34 8.19
C VAL A 35 0.92 -31.19 8.90
N SER A 36 1.28 -31.72 10.09
CA SER A 36 0.36 -32.54 10.88
C SER A 36 -0.81 -31.73 11.44
N TRP A 37 -1.96 -32.35 11.60
CA TRP A 37 -3.13 -31.74 12.23
C TRP A 37 -2.86 -31.22 13.66
N PRO A 38 -2.11 -31.95 14.55
CA PRO A 38 -1.73 -31.42 15.84
C PRO A 38 -0.91 -30.12 15.77
N THR A 39 0.03 -30.01 14.79
CA THR A 39 0.81 -28.80 14.57
C THR A 39 -0.07 -27.59 14.24
N VAL A 40 -1.03 -27.80 13.32
CA VAL A 40 -2.00 -26.73 12.97
C VAL A 40 -2.84 -26.35 14.18
N SER A 41 -3.33 -27.36 14.94
CA SER A 41 -4.16 -27.11 16.11
C SER A 41 -3.42 -26.30 17.17
N THR A 42 -2.16 -26.64 17.46
CA THR A 42 -1.32 -25.90 18.41
C THR A 42 -1.10 -24.45 17.95
N ASN A 43 -0.77 -24.24 16.68
CA ASN A 43 -0.57 -22.90 16.16
C ASN A 43 -1.85 -22.04 16.21
N ILE A 44 -3.00 -22.64 15.90
CA ILE A 44 -4.29 -21.95 16.02
C ILE A 44 -4.58 -21.56 17.47
N GLU A 45 -4.34 -22.43 18.42
CA GLU A 45 -4.55 -22.10 19.85
C GLU A 45 -3.63 -20.96 20.32
N VAL A 46 -2.37 -20.93 19.86
CA VAL A 46 -1.45 -19.79 20.10
C VAL A 46 -2.03 -18.50 19.54
N LEU A 47 -2.48 -18.53 18.29
CA LEU A 47 -3.03 -17.33 17.61
C LEU A 47 -4.37 -16.87 18.23
N ARG A 48 -5.18 -17.80 18.75
CA ARG A 48 -6.40 -17.48 19.50
C ARG A 48 -6.08 -16.83 20.85
N LYS A 49 -5.15 -17.40 21.61
CA LYS A 49 -4.71 -16.84 22.89
C LYS A 49 -4.14 -15.43 22.73
N SER A 50 -3.51 -15.16 21.59
CA SER A 50 -2.98 -13.83 21.26
C SER A 50 -4.02 -12.90 20.63
N ASN A 51 -5.29 -13.32 20.52
CA ASN A 51 -6.38 -12.56 19.91
C ASN A 51 -6.17 -12.21 18.40
N ILE A 52 -5.26 -12.92 17.74
CA ILE A 52 -5.04 -12.76 16.29
C ILE A 52 -6.17 -13.43 15.48
N LEU A 53 -6.68 -14.54 16.00
CA LEU A 53 -7.82 -15.25 15.43
C LEU A 53 -9.04 -15.18 16.37
N SER A 54 -10.23 -15.34 15.77
CA SER A 54 -11.48 -15.47 16.51
C SER A 54 -11.39 -16.57 17.59
N ALA A 55 -11.97 -16.31 18.75
CA ALA A 55 -11.97 -17.25 19.88
C ALA A 55 -12.67 -18.57 19.56
N SER A 56 -13.67 -18.54 18.69
CA SER A 56 -14.53 -19.67 18.31
C SER A 56 -14.40 -20.01 16.81
N SER A 57 -15.07 -21.07 16.40
CA SER A 57 -15.28 -21.34 14.96
C SER A 57 -16.39 -20.43 14.40
N PRO A 58 -16.29 -20.01 13.12
CA PRO A 58 -15.26 -20.33 12.16
C PRO A 58 -13.92 -19.63 12.44
N LEU A 59 -12.83 -20.12 11.78
CA LEU A 59 -11.52 -19.49 11.87
C LEU A 59 -11.54 -18.19 11.07
N LEU A 60 -11.51 -17.06 11.78
CA LEU A 60 -11.46 -15.72 11.19
C LEU A 60 -10.31 -14.93 11.81
N ILE A 61 -9.71 -14.08 11.01
CA ILE A 61 -8.74 -13.09 11.51
C ILE A 61 -9.53 -12.03 12.28
N ASN A 62 -9.01 -11.63 13.44
CA ASN A 62 -9.53 -10.49 14.17
C ASN A 62 -9.08 -9.20 13.46
N PRO A 63 -9.99 -8.44 12.82
CA PRO A 63 -9.61 -7.23 12.07
C PRO A 63 -8.99 -6.16 12.98
N ASP A 64 -9.45 -6.05 14.22
CA ASP A 64 -9.01 -5.03 15.17
C ASP A 64 -7.73 -5.40 15.93
N PHE A 65 -7.14 -6.56 15.66
CA PHE A 65 -5.91 -6.99 16.34
C PHE A 65 -4.73 -6.05 16.04
N ALA A 66 -4.58 -5.64 14.82
CA ALA A 66 -3.53 -4.72 14.39
C ALA A 66 -3.96 -3.91 13.17
N HIS A 67 -3.33 -2.76 12.99
CA HIS A 67 -3.60 -1.83 11.91
C HIS A 67 -2.29 -1.47 11.20
N MET A 68 -2.41 -1.11 9.95
CA MET A 68 -1.30 -0.65 9.11
C MET A 68 -1.69 0.68 8.46
N ILE A 69 -0.71 1.54 8.29
CA ILE A 69 -0.91 2.83 7.62
C ILE A 69 -0.35 2.73 6.20
N GLY A 70 -1.15 3.14 5.23
CA GLY A 70 -0.75 3.27 3.84
C GLY A 70 -0.68 4.73 3.42
N ILE A 71 0.46 5.16 2.88
CA ILE A 71 0.67 6.48 2.29
C ILE A 71 1.00 6.26 0.82
N SER A 72 0.29 6.93 -0.09
CA SER A 72 0.57 6.87 -1.53
C SER A 72 0.91 8.27 -2.02
N VAL A 73 2.18 8.49 -2.35
CA VAL A 73 2.68 9.74 -2.93
C VAL A 73 2.58 9.64 -4.45
N GLY A 74 1.46 10.11 -4.98
CA GLY A 74 1.24 10.22 -6.42
C GLY A 74 1.68 11.58 -6.96
N SER A 75 1.73 11.76 -8.27
CA SER A 75 2.10 13.03 -8.90
C SER A 75 1.08 14.15 -8.68
N ALA A 76 -0.20 13.83 -8.61
CA ALA A 76 -1.26 14.81 -8.38
C ALA A 76 -1.70 14.88 -6.92
N GLN A 77 -1.80 13.73 -6.26
CA GLN A 77 -2.32 13.64 -4.90
C GLN A 77 -1.50 12.68 -4.06
N THR A 78 -1.28 13.05 -2.82
CA THR A 78 -0.80 12.17 -1.75
C THR A 78 -2.00 11.75 -0.91
N LYS A 79 -2.13 10.42 -0.68
CA LYS A 79 -3.24 9.82 0.06
C LYS A 79 -2.74 9.05 1.26
N LEU A 80 -3.51 9.07 2.34
CA LEU A 80 -3.26 8.24 3.52
C LEU A 80 -4.53 7.47 3.88
N THR A 81 -4.37 6.21 4.24
CA THR A 81 -5.44 5.36 4.78
C THR A 81 -4.92 4.49 5.90
N ILE A 82 -5.83 4.01 6.76
CA ILE A 82 -5.55 3.02 7.79
C ILE A 82 -6.30 1.75 7.41
N ILE A 83 -5.60 0.63 7.40
CA ILE A 83 -6.17 -0.68 7.07
C ILE A 83 -6.06 -1.63 8.24
N ASP A 84 -7.00 -2.56 8.32
CA ASP A 84 -7.08 -3.61 9.33
C ASP A 84 -6.28 -4.87 8.95
N MET A 85 -6.37 -5.91 9.76
CA MET A 85 -5.70 -7.19 9.53
C MET A 85 -6.26 -7.98 8.33
N ASN A 86 -7.43 -7.62 7.81
CA ASN A 86 -8.00 -8.19 6.57
C ASN A 86 -7.60 -7.39 5.32
N PHE A 87 -6.74 -6.37 5.46
CA PHE A 87 -6.36 -5.41 4.43
C PHE A 87 -7.54 -4.58 3.89
N SER A 88 -8.56 -4.41 4.71
CA SER A 88 -9.69 -3.52 4.44
C SER A 88 -9.46 -2.16 5.10
N PRO A 89 -9.81 -1.05 4.47
CA PRO A 89 -9.84 0.23 5.15
C PRO A 89 -10.72 0.15 6.39
N ILE A 90 -10.29 0.76 7.49
CA ILE A 90 -11.14 0.85 8.68
C ILE A 90 -12.43 1.61 8.35
N SER A 91 -13.52 1.36 9.09
CA SER A 91 -14.80 2.00 8.81
C SER A 91 -14.68 3.52 8.82
N SER A 92 -15.47 4.19 7.98
CA SER A 92 -15.49 5.65 7.89
C SER A 92 -15.80 6.30 9.25
N GLU A 93 -16.67 5.66 10.06
CA GLU A 93 -16.98 6.12 11.41
C GLU A 93 -15.74 6.05 12.34
N LYS A 94 -15.02 4.91 12.33
CA LYS A 94 -13.79 4.74 13.13
C LYS A 94 -12.72 5.71 12.68
N PHE A 95 -12.55 5.87 11.36
CA PHE A 95 -11.60 6.81 10.76
C PHE A 95 -11.93 8.26 11.14
N GLY A 96 -13.19 8.67 10.99
CA GLY A 96 -13.66 10.00 11.37
C GLY A 96 -13.48 10.32 12.87
N ARG A 97 -13.68 9.32 13.73
CA ARG A 97 -13.43 9.45 15.17
C ARG A 97 -11.96 9.70 15.46
N VAL A 98 -11.05 8.93 14.86
CA VAL A 98 -9.61 9.16 14.99
C VAL A 98 -9.22 10.56 14.56
N LEU A 99 -9.79 11.05 13.46
CA LEU A 99 -9.51 12.39 12.94
C LEU A 99 -10.02 13.50 13.87
N SER A 100 -11.22 13.33 14.45
CA SER A 100 -11.85 14.38 15.28
C SER A 100 -11.29 14.41 16.70
N ASP A 101 -11.16 13.27 17.35
CA ASP A 101 -10.82 13.20 18.77
C ASP A 101 -9.36 13.51 19.05
N LEU A 102 -8.47 13.31 18.07
CA LEU A 102 -7.04 13.60 18.20
C LEU A 102 -6.62 14.91 17.55
N ASP A 103 -7.53 15.60 16.88
CA ASP A 103 -7.18 16.75 16.05
C ASP A 103 -6.04 16.46 15.05
N ILE A 104 -6.03 15.20 14.59
CA ILE A 104 -5.04 14.67 13.65
C ILE A 104 -5.44 15.06 12.23
N PHE A 105 -4.46 15.38 11.41
CA PHE A 105 -4.63 15.67 9.99
C PHE A 105 -5.54 16.89 9.71
N CYS A 106 -5.55 17.89 10.61
CA CYS A 106 -6.40 19.07 10.47
C CYS A 106 -6.19 19.78 9.14
N ASP A 107 -4.93 19.96 8.73
CA ASP A 107 -4.60 20.62 7.46
C ASP A 107 -5.03 19.81 6.23
N ALA A 108 -5.09 18.49 6.36
CA ALA A 108 -5.57 17.62 5.27
C ALA A 108 -7.08 17.70 5.09
N ARG A 109 -7.85 18.12 6.11
CA ARG A 109 -9.30 18.31 6.02
C ARG A 109 -9.69 19.50 5.12
N GLU A 110 -8.86 20.53 5.02
CA GLU A 110 -9.10 21.68 4.15
C GLU A 110 -9.19 21.28 2.66
N TYR A 111 -8.62 20.14 2.29
CA TYR A 111 -8.66 19.59 0.93
C TYR A 111 -9.76 18.55 0.71
N MET A 112 -10.55 18.22 1.73
CA MET A 112 -11.76 17.44 1.55
C MET A 112 -12.81 18.35 0.91
N ASP A 113 -13.17 18.04 -0.33
CA ASP A 113 -14.19 18.74 -1.09
C ASP A 113 -15.42 19.05 -0.22
N GLU A 114 -15.71 20.33 0.00
CA GLU A 114 -16.88 20.79 0.78
C GLU A 114 -18.22 20.23 0.27
N ASN A 115 -18.25 19.71 -0.97
CA ASN A 115 -19.38 19.08 -1.60
C ASN A 115 -19.49 17.56 -1.33
N ARG A 116 -18.47 16.90 -0.78
CA ARG A 116 -18.54 15.48 -0.41
C ARG A 116 -19.03 15.32 1.02
N LYS A 117 -20.33 15.13 1.16
CA LYS A 117 -21.00 14.77 2.42
C LYS A 117 -20.66 13.36 2.94
N GLU A 118 -19.81 12.59 2.26
CA GLU A 118 -19.41 11.26 2.66
C GLU A 118 -18.06 11.28 3.36
N ILE A 119 -18.01 10.76 4.58
CA ILE A 119 -16.77 10.49 5.30
C ILE A 119 -16.02 9.40 4.51
N THR A 120 -14.90 9.76 3.93
CA THR A 120 -14.04 8.81 3.21
C THR A 120 -13.15 8.03 4.17
N ASN A 121 -12.71 6.84 3.77
CA ASN A 121 -11.78 6.01 4.56
C ASN A 121 -10.31 6.41 4.31
N TYR A 122 -10.08 7.57 3.74
CA TYR A 122 -8.76 8.11 3.47
C TYR A 122 -8.79 9.64 3.52
N ILE A 123 -7.66 10.22 3.79
CA ILE A 123 -7.41 11.64 3.59
C ILE A 123 -6.48 11.82 2.40
N PHE A 124 -6.52 13.00 1.79
CA PHE A 124 -5.59 13.33 0.70
C PHE A 124 -5.29 14.84 0.68
N PHE A 125 -4.16 15.17 0.07
CA PHE A 125 -3.79 16.53 -0.26
C PHE A 125 -3.11 16.56 -1.64
N GLN A 126 -3.07 17.72 -2.26
CA GLN A 126 -2.36 17.89 -3.51
C GLN A 126 -0.85 17.71 -3.29
N THR A 127 -0.22 16.82 -4.04
CA THR A 127 1.22 16.59 -3.91
C THR A 127 1.98 17.85 -4.34
N PRO A 128 2.85 18.42 -3.48
CA PRO A 128 3.69 19.54 -3.85
C PRO A 128 4.64 19.20 -5.00
N ASP A 129 5.07 20.23 -5.71
CA ASP A 129 5.95 20.13 -6.88
C ASP A 129 7.46 20.23 -6.54
N ASN A 130 7.79 20.36 -5.25
CA ASN A 130 9.16 20.43 -4.77
C ASN A 130 9.37 19.62 -3.48
N LEU A 131 10.65 19.23 -3.26
CA LEU A 131 11.02 18.36 -2.14
C LEU A 131 10.73 19.01 -0.78
N PHE A 132 11.00 20.30 -0.61
CA PHE A 132 10.87 20.95 0.69
C PHE A 132 9.42 20.99 1.17
N GLU A 133 8.50 21.36 0.30
CA GLU A 133 7.06 21.38 0.64
C GLU A 133 6.52 19.97 0.87
N LEU A 134 6.91 18.99 0.02
CA LEU A 134 6.51 17.60 0.24
C LEU A 134 7.04 17.07 1.58
N GLN A 135 8.30 17.35 1.90
CA GLN A 135 8.92 16.95 3.16
C GLN A 135 8.18 17.57 4.36
N THR A 136 7.81 18.85 4.29
CA THR A 136 7.03 19.53 5.32
C THR A 136 5.68 18.87 5.52
N LYS A 137 4.92 18.65 4.43
CA LYS A 137 3.60 17.99 4.48
C LYS A 137 3.68 16.55 5.00
N LEU A 138 4.70 15.80 4.61
CA LEU A 138 4.91 14.46 5.13
C LEU A 138 5.32 14.47 6.61
N ASP A 139 6.10 15.46 7.06
CA ASP A 139 6.48 15.59 8.47
C ASP A 139 5.27 15.86 9.36
N ASP A 140 4.34 16.73 8.91
CA ASP A 140 3.08 17.00 9.61
C ASP A 140 2.25 15.70 9.76
N ILE A 141 2.07 14.95 8.66
CA ILE A 141 1.37 13.66 8.67
C ILE A 141 2.06 12.67 9.61
N ILE A 142 3.38 12.58 9.56
CA ILE A 142 4.14 11.65 10.38
C ILE A 142 4.07 12.04 11.85
N ALA A 143 4.07 13.33 12.16
CA ALA A 143 3.85 13.81 13.52
C ALA A 143 2.48 13.36 14.06
N ASP A 144 1.45 13.42 13.22
CA ASP A 144 0.12 12.94 13.57
C ASP A 144 0.05 11.40 13.71
N ILE A 145 0.75 10.67 12.85
CA ILE A 145 0.91 9.21 13.02
C ILE A 145 1.61 8.86 14.33
N ILE A 146 2.62 9.63 14.73
CA ILE A 146 3.29 9.48 16.03
C ILE A 146 2.31 9.67 17.16
N LYS A 147 1.49 10.73 17.14
CA LYS A 147 0.43 10.94 18.15
C LYS A 147 -0.54 9.77 18.22
N LEU A 148 -0.93 9.22 17.03
CA LEU A 148 -1.79 8.04 16.96
C LEU A 148 -1.13 6.81 17.59
N VAL A 149 0.15 6.57 17.32
CA VAL A 149 0.91 5.46 17.92
C VAL A 149 1.04 5.63 19.42
N GLU A 150 1.27 6.83 19.93
CA GLU A 150 1.38 7.10 21.37
C GLU A 150 0.06 6.93 22.12
N LYS A 151 -1.07 7.18 21.44
CA LYS A 151 -2.42 7.08 22.01
C LYS A 151 -3.19 5.84 21.52
N GLN A 152 -2.50 4.86 20.97
CA GLN A 152 -3.13 3.68 20.35
C GLN A 152 -4.08 2.91 21.29
N ASP A 153 -3.78 2.87 22.60
CA ASP A 153 -4.64 2.21 23.59
C ASP A 153 -5.99 2.92 23.73
N GLN A 154 -6.02 4.25 23.65
CA GLN A 154 -7.24 5.05 23.71
C GLN A 154 -8.17 4.75 22.53
N PHE A 155 -7.61 4.45 21.34
CA PHE A 155 -8.38 4.20 20.12
C PHE A 155 -8.53 2.72 19.80
N HIS A 156 -7.99 1.83 20.63
CA HIS A 156 -7.93 0.39 20.36
C HIS A 156 -7.34 0.12 18.97
N MET A 157 -6.26 0.84 18.63
CA MET A 157 -5.57 0.77 17.35
C MET A 157 -4.11 0.41 17.56
N ASN A 158 -3.73 -0.80 17.24
CA ASN A 158 -2.35 -1.26 17.34
C ASN A 158 -1.67 -1.11 15.96
N ILE A 159 -0.94 -0.01 15.75
CA ILE A 159 -0.20 0.24 14.50
C ILE A 159 1.08 -0.58 14.49
N ILE A 160 1.23 -1.48 13.51
CA ILE A 160 2.37 -2.42 13.42
C ILE A 160 3.30 -2.12 12.24
N SER A 161 2.84 -1.41 11.23
CA SER A 161 3.67 -1.05 10.07
C SER A 161 3.12 0.14 9.30
N ILE A 162 4.01 0.77 8.53
CA ILE A 162 3.69 1.86 7.61
C ILE A 162 4.21 1.47 6.23
N GLY A 163 3.34 1.51 5.22
CA GLY A 163 3.71 1.34 3.81
C GLY A 163 3.66 2.68 3.09
N ILE A 164 4.69 3.03 2.34
CA ILE A 164 4.71 4.25 1.55
C ILE A 164 4.97 3.88 0.09
N ALA A 165 4.01 4.20 -0.76
CA ALA A 165 4.12 4.02 -2.20
C ALA A 165 4.54 5.33 -2.87
N PHE A 166 5.54 5.28 -3.74
CA PHE A 166 6.00 6.40 -4.54
C PHE A 166 5.86 6.13 -6.03
N THR A 167 5.83 7.20 -6.83
CA THR A 167 5.96 7.06 -8.28
C THR A 167 7.42 6.79 -8.68
N GLY A 168 7.64 5.92 -9.67
CA GLY A 168 8.95 5.63 -10.24
C GLY A 168 9.60 4.36 -9.72
N ALA A 169 10.86 4.15 -10.10
CA ALA A 169 11.63 2.97 -9.70
C ALA A 169 12.16 3.11 -8.26
N ILE A 170 11.86 2.12 -7.43
CA ILE A 170 12.18 2.11 -6.00
C ILE A 170 13.09 0.94 -5.67
N ASP A 171 14.23 1.22 -5.06
CA ASP A 171 15.02 0.21 -4.37
C ASP A 171 14.46 0.05 -2.94
N ASN A 172 13.65 -0.97 -2.74
CA ASN A 172 13.01 -1.26 -1.47
C ASN A 172 13.96 -1.84 -0.40
N VAL A 173 15.14 -2.32 -0.81
CA VAL A 173 16.18 -2.82 0.10
C VAL A 173 16.94 -1.66 0.74
N THR A 174 17.45 -0.75 -0.09
CA THR A 174 18.15 0.44 0.38
C THR A 174 17.22 1.59 0.75
N LYS A 175 15.91 1.42 0.53
CA LYS A 175 14.86 2.43 0.75
C LYS A 175 15.17 3.73 0.01
N LYS A 176 15.45 3.61 -1.28
CA LYS A 176 15.84 4.74 -2.14
C LYS A 176 14.89 4.83 -3.34
N ILE A 177 14.48 6.04 -3.68
CA ILE A 177 13.83 6.33 -4.96
C ILE A 177 14.94 6.49 -5.98
N VAL A 178 15.10 5.49 -6.86
CA VAL A 178 16.17 5.47 -7.86
C VAL A 178 15.89 6.49 -8.95
N LYS A 179 14.67 6.47 -9.49
CA LYS A 179 14.24 7.43 -10.51
C LYS A 179 12.72 7.63 -10.41
N SER A 180 12.29 8.88 -10.43
CA SER A 180 10.87 9.23 -10.55
C SER A 180 10.71 10.21 -11.70
N HIS A 181 9.94 9.81 -12.72
CA HIS A 181 9.70 10.65 -13.89
C HIS A 181 8.63 11.72 -13.61
N ASN A 182 7.64 11.39 -12.79
CA ASN A 182 6.52 12.29 -12.50
C ASN A 182 6.79 13.25 -11.32
N LEU A 183 7.76 12.93 -10.46
CA LEU A 183 8.23 13.75 -9.34
C LEU A 183 9.77 13.74 -9.36
N GLU A 184 10.35 14.41 -10.35
CA GLU A 184 11.79 14.34 -10.65
C GLU A 184 12.65 14.74 -9.46
N PHE A 185 12.20 15.66 -8.62
CA PHE A 185 12.88 16.10 -7.41
C PHE A 185 13.06 14.97 -6.36
N LEU A 186 12.33 13.84 -6.49
CA LEU A 186 12.51 12.63 -5.68
C LEU A 186 13.58 11.68 -6.25
N SER A 187 14.02 11.87 -7.49
CA SER A 187 15.03 11.00 -8.11
C SER A 187 16.33 11.03 -7.32
N ASP A 188 16.94 9.84 -7.15
CA ASP A 188 18.16 9.62 -6.41
C ASP A 188 18.08 9.97 -4.90
N LYS A 189 16.88 10.00 -4.32
CA LYS A 189 16.66 10.35 -2.91
C LYS A 189 16.47 9.12 -2.04
N PRO A 190 17.28 8.91 -1.00
CA PRO A 190 16.99 7.93 0.03
C PRO A 190 15.84 8.42 0.92
N LEU A 191 15.13 7.47 1.55
CA LEU A 191 13.95 7.77 2.36
C LEU A 191 14.25 8.77 3.50
N ASN A 192 15.42 8.68 4.11
CA ASN A 192 15.85 9.59 5.19
C ASN A 192 16.12 11.04 4.75
N THR A 193 16.09 11.31 3.46
CA THR A 193 16.08 12.68 2.89
C THR A 193 14.64 13.19 2.70
N ILE A 194 13.67 12.29 2.56
CA ILE A 194 12.26 12.62 2.34
C ILE A 194 11.52 12.71 3.67
N ILE A 195 11.87 11.82 4.60
CA ILE A 195 11.35 11.77 5.97
C ILE A 195 12.51 12.00 6.92
N TYR A 196 12.34 12.89 7.87
CA TYR A 196 13.41 13.22 8.83
C TYR A 196 13.88 12.00 9.62
N PRO A 197 15.21 11.82 9.80
CA PRO A 197 15.78 10.63 10.46
C PRO A 197 15.21 10.38 11.86
N ASN A 198 15.00 11.41 12.67
CA ASN A 198 14.41 11.28 14.00
C ASN A 198 12.99 10.70 14.00
N ARG A 199 12.23 10.92 12.92
CA ARG A 199 10.90 10.31 12.73
C ARG A 199 11.02 8.82 12.43
N LEU A 200 11.99 8.45 11.57
CA LEU A 200 12.27 7.03 11.24
C LEU A 200 12.76 6.28 12.50
N ASP A 201 13.65 6.89 13.28
CA ASP A 201 14.17 6.33 14.53
C ASP A 201 13.05 6.09 15.56
N PHE A 202 12.06 6.98 15.65
CA PHE A 202 10.89 6.78 16.52
C PHE A 202 10.16 5.47 16.17
N PHE A 203 9.86 5.23 14.91
CA PHE A 203 9.16 4.02 14.48
C PHE A 203 9.99 2.76 14.69
N ASP A 204 11.30 2.83 14.42
CA ASP A 204 12.22 1.72 14.68
C ASP A 204 12.25 1.34 16.17
N GLN A 205 12.37 2.33 17.07
CA GLN A 205 12.31 2.13 18.52
C GLN A 205 10.98 1.52 18.99
N LYS A 206 9.87 1.84 18.31
CA LYS A 206 8.55 1.23 18.57
C LYS A 206 8.36 -0.13 17.91
N GLY A 207 9.33 -0.60 17.13
CA GLY A 207 9.23 -1.84 16.35
C GLY A 207 8.25 -1.76 15.19
N ILE A 208 7.93 -0.56 14.70
CA ILE A 208 7.05 -0.31 13.56
C ILE A 208 7.90 -0.22 12.30
N ASN A 209 7.74 -1.19 11.40
CA ASN A 209 8.53 -1.21 10.17
C ASN A 209 7.94 -0.26 9.13
N ILE A 210 8.82 0.46 8.42
CA ILE A 210 8.45 1.29 7.27
C ILE A 210 8.91 0.56 6.01
N TYR A 211 7.96 0.32 5.09
CA TYR A 211 8.17 -0.30 3.78
C TYR A 211 7.92 0.73 2.69
N ILE A 212 8.73 0.69 1.64
CA ILE A 212 8.50 1.53 0.46
C ILE A 212 8.46 0.67 -0.80
N ASP A 213 7.64 1.06 -1.78
CA ASP A 213 7.60 0.43 -3.10
C ASP A 213 6.99 1.39 -4.12
N ASN A 214 6.97 0.96 -5.38
CA ASN A 214 6.31 1.68 -6.48
C ASN A 214 4.78 1.59 -6.38
N ASN A 215 4.08 2.65 -6.79
CA ASN A 215 2.60 2.72 -6.78
C ASN A 215 1.95 1.57 -7.56
N SER A 216 2.49 1.17 -8.73
CA SER A 216 1.94 0.07 -9.53
C SER A 216 2.17 -1.28 -8.85
N ASN A 217 3.32 -1.46 -8.19
CA ASN A 217 3.62 -2.65 -7.40
C ASN A 217 2.68 -2.78 -6.21
N THR A 218 2.46 -1.70 -5.45
CA THR A 218 1.52 -1.72 -4.33
C THR A 218 0.09 -1.95 -4.80
N SER A 219 -0.30 -1.43 -5.97
CA SER A 219 -1.62 -1.64 -6.56
C SER A 219 -1.87 -3.10 -6.94
N VAL A 220 -0.90 -3.79 -7.56
CA VAL A 220 -1.06 -5.21 -7.91
C VAL A 220 -1.13 -6.10 -6.67
N VAL A 221 -0.40 -5.74 -5.61
CA VAL A 221 -0.48 -6.43 -4.32
C VAL A 221 -1.85 -6.21 -3.67
N ALA A 222 -2.32 -4.97 -3.63
CA ALA A 222 -3.63 -4.64 -3.09
C ALA A 222 -4.75 -5.39 -3.82
N GLU A 223 -4.74 -5.43 -5.15
CA GLU A 223 -5.73 -6.16 -5.94
C GLU A 223 -5.62 -7.67 -5.73
N LYS A 224 -4.41 -8.21 -5.61
CA LYS A 224 -4.23 -9.64 -5.27
C LYS A 224 -4.90 -9.99 -3.94
N TYR A 225 -4.78 -9.14 -2.92
CA TYR A 225 -5.46 -9.34 -1.64
C TYR A 225 -6.97 -9.09 -1.72
N ASN A 226 -7.41 -8.12 -2.53
CA ASN A 226 -8.83 -7.88 -2.78
C ASN A 226 -9.53 -9.09 -3.42
N MET A 227 -8.82 -9.89 -4.23
CA MET A 227 -9.35 -11.15 -4.79
C MET A 227 -9.70 -12.19 -3.70
N TYR A 228 -9.17 -12.08 -2.49
CA TYR A 228 -9.53 -12.98 -1.40
C TYR A 228 -10.76 -12.52 -0.61
N ASN A 229 -11.25 -11.31 -0.83
CA ASN A 229 -12.51 -10.85 -0.26
C ASN A 229 -13.68 -11.51 -1.02
N PRO A 230 -14.54 -12.31 -0.35
CA PRO A 230 -15.68 -12.97 -0.98
C PRO A 230 -16.68 -12.01 -1.65
N GLU A 231 -16.74 -10.76 -1.21
CA GLU A 231 -17.59 -9.71 -1.78
C GLU A 231 -16.99 -9.06 -3.03
N SER A 232 -15.71 -9.32 -3.30
CA SER A 232 -15.03 -8.78 -4.48
C SER A 232 -15.52 -9.46 -5.77
N THR A 233 -15.77 -8.68 -6.81
CA THR A 233 -16.08 -9.18 -8.16
C THR A 233 -14.95 -10.06 -8.72
N ASN A 234 -13.73 -9.88 -8.20
CA ASN A 234 -12.52 -10.60 -8.61
C ASN A 234 -12.25 -11.86 -7.79
N TYR A 235 -13.11 -12.19 -6.81
CA TYR A 235 -12.95 -13.38 -5.95
C TYR A 235 -12.79 -14.69 -6.73
N LYS A 236 -13.44 -14.82 -7.88
CA LYS A 236 -13.32 -15.97 -8.77
C LYS A 236 -11.91 -16.23 -9.31
N TYR A 237 -11.03 -15.23 -9.25
CA TYR A 237 -9.64 -15.30 -9.72
C TYR A 237 -8.61 -15.50 -8.59
N ARG A 238 -9.05 -15.66 -7.33
CA ARG A 238 -8.18 -15.75 -6.14
C ARG A 238 -7.06 -16.79 -6.23
N ASP A 239 -7.30 -17.90 -6.97
CA ASP A 239 -6.32 -18.98 -7.12
C ASP A 239 -5.30 -18.72 -8.24
N LYS A 240 -5.42 -17.61 -8.97
CA LYS A 240 -4.46 -17.25 -10.01
C LYS A 240 -3.13 -16.84 -9.39
N LYS A 241 -2.06 -17.50 -9.83
CA LYS A 241 -0.69 -17.28 -9.31
C LYS A 241 0.04 -16.15 -10.02
N ASN A 242 -0.41 -15.81 -11.23
CA ASN A 242 0.20 -14.78 -12.06
C ASN A 242 -0.82 -13.67 -12.31
N MET A 243 -0.39 -12.43 -12.21
CA MET A 243 -1.24 -11.25 -12.36
C MET A 243 -0.42 -10.10 -12.91
N LEU A 244 -1.04 -9.37 -13.83
CA LEU A 244 -0.54 -8.10 -14.33
C LEU A 244 -1.65 -7.06 -14.13
N ILE A 245 -1.29 -5.92 -13.54
CA ILE A 245 -2.14 -4.73 -13.52
C ILE A 245 -1.48 -3.65 -14.37
N LEU A 246 -2.27 -3.02 -15.22
CA LEU A 246 -1.91 -1.75 -15.85
C LEU A 246 -2.48 -0.61 -15.02
N TYR A 247 -1.61 0.25 -14.56
CA TYR A 247 -1.98 1.46 -13.85
C TYR A 247 -2.02 2.63 -14.84
N LEU A 248 -3.21 3.14 -15.10
CA LEU A 248 -3.45 4.28 -16.00
C LEU A 248 -3.84 5.48 -15.13
N GLY A 249 -2.95 6.45 -15.02
CA GLY A 249 -3.14 7.64 -14.21
C GLY A 249 -2.53 8.88 -14.89
N ALA A 250 -1.72 9.64 -14.17
CA ALA A 250 -0.91 10.72 -14.75
C ALA A 250 0.16 10.20 -15.73
N GLY A 251 0.45 8.89 -15.64
CA GLY A 251 1.30 8.14 -16.53
C GLY A 251 0.82 6.69 -16.60
N VAL A 252 1.62 5.84 -17.27
CA VAL A 252 1.35 4.41 -17.45
C VAL A 252 2.39 3.60 -16.70
N GLY A 253 1.93 2.78 -15.78
CA GLY A 253 2.76 1.83 -15.06
C GLY A 253 2.16 0.43 -15.07
N ALA A 254 2.93 -0.56 -14.64
CA ALA A 254 2.43 -1.90 -14.43
C ALA A 254 3.00 -2.52 -13.16
N GLY A 255 2.16 -3.28 -12.46
CA GLY A 255 2.56 -4.15 -11.37
C GLY A 255 2.41 -5.61 -11.78
N MET A 256 3.36 -6.46 -11.38
CA MET A 256 3.40 -7.85 -11.81
C MET A 256 3.58 -8.81 -10.63
N ILE A 257 2.76 -9.83 -10.59
CA ILE A 257 2.90 -10.97 -9.67
C ILE A 257 3.16 -12.22 -10.49
N PHE A 258 4.23 -12.95 -10.20
CA PHE A 258 4.52 -14.27 -10.76
C PHE A 258 4.68 -15.30 -9.64
N ASN A 259 4.01 -16.44 -9.80
CA ASN A 259 4.02 -17.51 -8.79
C ASN A 259 3.66 -17.03 -7.36
N ASN A 260 2.65 -16.15 -7.26
CA ASN A 260 2.20 -15.50 -6.02
C ASN A 260 3.23 -14.56 -5.36
N SER A 261 4.29 -14.19 -6.05
CA SER A 261 5.30 -13.25 -5.54
C SER A 261 5.35 -12.00 -6.42
N LEU A 262 5.43 -10.84 -5.78
CA LEU A 262 5.65 -9.57 -6.47
C LEU A 262 6.98 -9.63 -7.23
N TYR A 263 6.97 -9.21 -8.48
CA TYR A 263 8.15 -9.29 -9.35
C TYR A 263 8.74 -7.90 -9.58
N HIS A 264 9.88 -7.64 -8.93
CA HIS A 264 10.61 -6.38 -9.04
C HIS A 264 11.66 -6.39 -10.16
N GLY A 265 12.01 -7.57 -10.70
CA GLY A 265 13.14 -7.72 -11.62
C GLY A 265 14.51 -7.52 -10.93
N ALA A 266 15.57 -7.45 -11.72
CA ALA A 266 16.92 -7.31 -11.20
C ALA A 266 17.27 -5.89 -10.70
N THR A 267 16.59 -4.86 -11.24
CA THR A 267 16.92 -3.45 -11.02
C THR A 267 15.73 -2.61 -10.53
N ASN A 268 14.63 -3.25 -10.14
CA ASN A 268 13.38 -2.61 -9.73
C ASN A 268 12.70 -1.71 -10.80
N PHE A 269 13.05 -1.90 -12.09
CA PHE A 269 12.43 -1.18 -13.22
C PHE A 269 11.36 -2.01 -13.94
N VAL A 270 10.93 -3.11 -13.37
CA VAL A 270 9.83 -3.89 -13.93
C VAL A 270 8.54 -3.11 -13.83
N GLY A 271 7.78 -3.14 -14.92
CA GLY A 271 6.49 -2.43 -14.95
C GLY A 271 6.54 -1.02 -15.55
N GLU A 272 7.71 -0.53 -15.94
CA GLU A 272 7.86 0.77 -16.65
C GLU A 272 7.36 0.67 -18.11
N LEU A 273 6.20 0.03 -18.33
CA LEU A 273 5.61 -0.20 -19.66
C LEU A 273 5.23 1.10 -20.35
N GLY A 274 4.98 2.16 -19.58
CA GLY A 274 4.71 3.49 -20.12
C GLY A 274 5.84 4.03 -20.98
N HIS A 275 7.07 3.61 -20.74
CA HIS A 275 8.24 4.07 -21.47
C HIS A 275 8.67 3.16 -22.63
N LEU A 276 7.84 2.16 -22.98
CA LEU A 276 8.05 1.40 -24.21
C LEU A 276 7.77 2.28 -25.42
N GLU A 277 8.72 2.33 -26.34
CA GLU A 277 8.53 2.97 -27.63
C GLU A 277 7.56 2.16 -28.49
N LEU A 278 6.58 2.84 -29.03
CA LEU A 278 5.59 2.23 -29.92
C LEU A 278 5.85 2.68 -31.35
N PRO A 279 5.71 1.76 -32.33
CA PRO A 279 5.80 2.15 -33.72
C PRO A 279 4.72 3.18 -34.07
N PRO A 280 4.94 4.05 -35.08
CA PRO A 280 3.92 4.98 -35.54
C PRO A 280 2.65 4.22 -35.92
N TYR A 281 1.50 4.66 -35.39
CA TYR A 281 0.21 4.10 -35.73
C TYR A 281 -0.53 5.06 -36.67
N PRO A 282 -0.68 4.72 -37.97
CA PRO A 282 -1.15 5.67 -39.00
C PRO A 282 -2.59 6.16 -38.79
N ALA A 283 -3.38 5.45 -37.98
CA ALA A 283 -4.80 5.77 -37.79
C ALA A 283 -5.09 6.73 -36.63
N ILE A 284 -4.09 7.11 -35.85
CA ILE A 284 -4.27 8.04 -34.72
C ILE A 284 -3.33 9.23 -34.91
N GLU A 285 -3.88 10.37 -35.27
CA GLU A 285 -3.15 11.63 -35.22
C GLU A 285 -3.10 12.08 -33.75
N PHE A 286 -1.95 11.92 -33.12
CA PHE A 286 -1.71 12.53 -31.83
C PHE A 286 -1.45 14.02 -32.03
N LYS A 287 -2.13 14.89 -31.28
CA LYS A 287 -1.77 16.30 -31.25
C LYS A 287 -0.31 16.41 -30.81
N ALA A 288 0.51 17.03 -31.64
CA ALA A 288 1.87 17.35 -31.24
C ALA A 288 1.80 18.31 -30.03
N VAL A 289 2.15 17.80 -28.86
CA VAL A 289 2.38 18.62 -27.67
C VAL A 289 3.85 19.02 -27.70
N GLU A 290 4.16 20.28 -27.44
CA GLU A 290 5.54 20.78 -27.47
C GLU A 290 6.50 20.13 -26.47
N SER A 291 5.96 19.30 -25.55
CA SER A 291 6.73 18.57 -24.52
C SER A 291 6.89 17.09 -24.88
N CYS A 292 8.09 16.55 -24.74
CA CYS A 292 8.31 15.11 -24.73
C CYS A 292 7.95 14.48 -23.36
N CYS A 293 7.90 13.14 -23.29
CA CYS A 293 7.86 12.43 -22.02
C CYS A 293 9.09 12.77 -21.16
N SER A 294 8.96 12.71 -19.87
CA SER A 294 10.07 12.88 -18.93
C SER A 294 11.23 11.87 -19.13
N CYS A 295 11.00 10.76 -19.86
CA CYS A 295 12.06 9.87 -20.32
C CYS A 295 12.85 10.42 -21.53
N GLY A 296 12.43 11.53 -22.11
CA GLY A 296 13.03 12.16 -23.29
C GLY A 296 12.46 11.70 -24.63
N SER A 297 11.57 10.71 -24.66
CA SER A 297 10.96 10.18 -25.88
C SER A 297 9.59 10.83 -26.15
N SER A 298 9.29 11.11 -27.41
CA SER A 298 7.96 11.49 -27.90
C SER A 298 7.20 10.30 -28.47
N GLU A 299 7.77 9.11 -28.44
CA GLU A 299 7.24 7.89 -29.06
C GLU A 299 6.82 6.82 -28.04
N CYS A 300 7.04 7.05 -26.73
CA CYS A 300 6.67 6.09 -25.71
C CYS A 300 5.15 6.07 -25.47
N LEU A 301 4.66 4.94 -24.94
CA LEU A 301 3.24 4.73 -24.63
C LEU A 301 2.72 5.81 -23.68
N ASP A 302 3.48 6.15 -22.64
CA ASP A 302 3.13 7.16 -21.65
C ASP A 302 2.85 8.53 -22.30
N TYR A 303 3.72 8.97 -23.20
CA TYR A 303 3.53 10.22 -23.94
C TYR A 303 2.26 10.17 -24.80
N ARG A 304 2.00 9.04 -25.47
CA ARG A 304 0.90 8.90 -26.42
C ARG A 304 -0.48 8.81 -25.79
N ILE A 305 -0.58 8.34 -24.53
CA ILE A 305 -1.87 8.10 -23.88
C ILE A 305 -2.11 8.94 -22.62
N ARG A 306 -1.19 9.83 -22.24
CA ARG A 306 -1.44 10.78 -21.15
C ARG A 306 -2.68 11.62 -21.41
N ASN A 307 -3.35 12.03 -20.35
CA ASN A 307 -4.59 12.82 -20.41
C ASN A 307 -4.43 14.15 -21.15
N ASP A 308 -3.23 14.76 -21.17
CA ASP A 308 -2.93 16.00 -21.87
C ASP A 308 -2.73 15.83 -23.38
N VAL A 309 -2.48 14.59 -23.83
CA VAL A 309 -2.35 14.24 -25.26
C VAL A 309 -3.66 13.74 -25.86
N LEU A 310 -4.49 13.06 -25.04
CA LEU A 310 -5.79 12.52 -25.48
C LEU A 310 -6.93 13.55 -25.45
N ARG A 311 -6.69 14.76 -24.93
CA ARG A 311 -7.63 15.89 -24.93
C ARG A 311 -7.36 16.79 -26.14
#